data_7efc909fcea61cc4d4294ce414457c85
#
_entry.id   7efc909fcea61cc4d4294ce414457c85
#
_cell.length_a   1.000
_cell.length_b   1.000
_cell.length_c   1.000
_cell.angle_alpha   90.00
_cell.angle_beta   90.00
_cell.angle_gamma   90.00
#
_symmetry.space_group_name_H-M   'P 1'
#
loop_
_entity.id
_entity.type
_entity.pdbx_description
1 polymer ?
#
loop_
_entity_poly.entity_id
_entity_poly.type
_entity_poly.pdbx_seq_one_letter_code
_entity_poly.pdbx_strand_id
1 'polypeptide(L)'
;MTFLAPRTYLEWRTNGTDRAEDAAYAFGKDLIVHCRDEVLSTLAPDVPEATRAVVQAAVDTALHNVLDMLEGFWRLPSGPQHSLEYVLQVRVRDASGTIVESQEIAPCKLDLPIGYWKWARDREFR
;
A
#
# COMPACT_ATOMS: atom_id res chain seq x y z
N MET A 1 7.18 -20.24 10.29
CA MET A 1 6.86 -18.90 9.82
C MET A 1 7.17 -17.88 10.91
N THR A 2 7.87 -16.84 10.54
CA THR A 2 8.19 -15.77 11.49
C THR A 2 7.06 -14.72 11.46
N PHE A 3 6.51 -14.41 12.60
CA PHE A 3 5.51 -13.36 12.72
C PHE A 3 6.19 -12.00 12.80
N LEU A 4 5.51 -10.99 12.29
CA LEU A 4 5.98 -9.62 12.37
C LEU A 4 5.98 -9.15 13.82
N ALA A 5 6.98 -8.36 14.18
CA ALA A 5 6.98 -7.71 15.47
C ALA A 5 5.81 -6.73 15.57
N PRO A 6 5.16 -6.61 16.74
CA PRO A 6 4.02 -5.70 16.89
C PRO A 6 4.28 -4.27 16.42
N ARG A 7 5.51 -3.79 16.55
CA ARG A 7 5.85 -2.42 16.12
C ARG A 7 5.83 -2.20 14.61
N THR A 8 5.69 -3.25 13.80
CA THR A 8 5.68 -3.13 12.34
C THR A 8 4.28 -3.00 11.75
N TYR A 9 3.25 -3.02 12.59
CA TYR A 9 1.88 -2.83 12.12
C TYR A 9 1.23 -1.62 12.79
N LEU A 10 0.19 -1.09 12.14
CA LEU A 10 -0.70 -0.09 12.73
C LEU A 10 -1.81 -0.81 13.47
N GLU A 11 -2.03 -0.43 14.73
CA GLU A 11 -3.15 -0.96 15.48
C GLU A 11 -4.45 -0.40 14.92
N TRP A 12 -5.44 -1.28 14.70
CA TRP A 12 -6.72 -0.88 14.14
C TRP A 12 -7.55 -0.15 15.20
N ARG A 13 -7.96 1.08 14.87
CA ARG A 13 -8.81 1.87 15.77
C ARG A 13 -10.27 1.53 15.52
N THR A 14 -11.01 1.23 16.58
CA THR A 14 -12.43 0.89 16.50
C THR A 14 -13.34 2.11 16.56
N ASN A 15 -12.80 3.28 16.88
CA ASN A 15 -13.57 4.52 17.07
C ASN A 15 -13.16 5.63 16.09
N GLY A 16 -12.49 5.30 15.01
CA GLY A 16 -12.12 6.28 13.99
C GLY A 16 -13.35 6.81 13.27
N THR A 17 -13.29 8.08 12.87
CA THR A 17 -14.40 8.72 12.16
C THR A 17 -14.34 8.52 10.65
N ASP A 18 -13.13 8.42 10.09
CA ASP A 18 -12.94 8.11 8.67
C ASP A 18 -12.32 6.73 8.55
N ARG A 19 -13.17 5.72 8.41
CA ARG A 19 -12.77 4.33 8.38
C ARG A 19 -12.01 3.95 7.12
N ALA A 20 -12.36 4.54 5.98
CA ALA A 20 -11.66 4.31 4.72
C ALA A 20 -10.24 4.88 4.79
N GLU A 21 -10.08 6.06 5.38
CA GLU A 21 -8.76 6.65 5.57
C GLU A 21 -7.90 5.80 6.52
N ASP A 22 -8.50 5.32 7.62
CA ASP A 22 -7.80 4.42 8.53
C ASP A 22 -7.31 3.15 7.80
N ALA A 23 -8.15 2.59 6.95
CA ALA A 23 -7.79 1.42 6.15
C ALA A 23 -6.65 1.73 5.16
N ALA A 24 -6.67 2.92 4.55
CA ALA A 24 -5.61 3.34 3.65
C ALA A 24 -4.27 3.52 4.37
N TYR A 25 -4.27 4.07 5.57
CA TYR A 25 -3.05 4.19 6.37
C TYR A 25 -2.49 2.82 6.75
N ALA A 26 -3.35 1.88 7.15
CA ALA A 26 -2.91 0.52 7.46
C ALA A 26 -2.29 -0.15 6.24
N PHE A 27 -2.96 -0.05 5.09
CA PHE A 27 -2.43 -0.56 3.83
C PHE A 27 -1.10 0.11 3.48
N GLY A 28 -1.02 1.43 3.60
CA GLY A 28 0.21 2.18 3.31
C GLY A 28 1.38 1.76 4.19
N LYS A 29 1.12 1.54 5.47
CA LYS A 29 2.16 1.07 6.40
C LYS A 29 2.71 -0.28 5.96
N ASP A 30 1.83 -1.22 5.64
CA ASP A 30 2.25 -2.54 5.21
C ASP A 30 2.97 -2.50 3.86
N LEU A 31 2.48 -1.69 2.93
CA LEU A 31 3.10 -1.52 1.62
C LEU A 31 4.53 -1.00 1.75
N ILE A 32 4.74 0.01 2.57
CA ILE A 32 6.07 0.62 2.73
C ILE A 32 7.01 -0.31 3.50
N VAL A 33 6.57 -0.86 4.63
CA VAL A 33 7.43 -1.70 5.46
C VAL A 33 7.81 -3.00 4.74
N HIS A 34 6.84 -3.66 4.12
CA HIS A 34 7.06 -5.00 3.57
C HIS A 34 7.40 -5.00 2.09
N CYS A 35 6.76 -4.17 1.29
CA CYS A 35 6.98 -4.20 -0.16
C CYS A 35 8.07 -3.24 -0.62
N ARG A 36 8.46 -2.29 0.20
CA ARG A 36 9.49 -1.31 -0.12
C ARG A 36 10.74 -1.45 0.75
N ASP A 37 10.60 -1.21 2.05
CA ASP A 37 11.75 -1.17 2.96
C ASP A 37 12.45 -2.52 3.07
N GLU A 38 11.71 -3.61 3.18
CA GLU A 38 12.31 -4.96 3.23
C GLU A 38 13.04 -5.29 1.94
N VAL A 39 12.49 -4.92 0.78
CA VAL A 39 13.15 -5.14 -0.51
C VAL A 39 14.45 -4.35 -0.57
N LEU A 40 14.44 -3.08 -0.18
CA LEU A 40 15.64 -2.25 -0.17
C LEU A 40 16.68 -2.75 0.82
N SER A 41 16.25 -3.37 1.92
CA SER A 41 17.17 -3.93 2.92
C SER A 41 17.94 -5.15 2.43
N THR A 42 17.53 -5.75 1.30
CA THR A 42 18.27 -6.87 0.70
C THR A 42 19.53 -6.42 -0.03
N LEU A 43 19.68 -5.12 -0.28
CA LEU A 43 20.89 -4.59 -0.91
C LEU A 43 22.08 -4.72 0.05
N ALA A 44 23.23 -5.12 -0.49
CA ALA A 44 24.45 -5.24 0.32
C ALA A 44 24.82 -3.86 0.90
N PRO A 45 25.38 -3.80 2.13
CA PRO A 45 25.74 -2.53 2.76
C PRO A 45 26.77 -1.70 1.96
N ASP A 46 27.61 -2.37 1.16
CA ASP A 46 28.65 -1.75 0.37
C ASP A 46 28.25 -1.39 -1.06
N VAL A 47 26.96 -1.52 -1.39
CA VAL A 47 26.44 -1.10 -2.69
C VAL A 47 26.68 0.40 -2.87
N PRO A 48 27.22 0.84 -4.02
CA PRO A 48 27.42 2.26 -4.28
C PRO A 48 26.10 3.03 -4.13
N GLU A 49 26.22 4.27 -3.62
CA GLU A 49 25.04 5.11 -3.40
C GLU A 49 24.25 5.36 -4.69
N ALA A 50 24.96 5.54 -5.82
CA ALA A 50 24.28 5.72 -7.11
C ALA A 50 23.44 4.52 -7.50
N THR A 51 23.92 3.31 -7.23
CA THR A 51 23.19 2.08 -7.49
C THR A 51 21.98 1.96 -6.57
N ARG A 52 22.15 2.26 -5.28
CA ARG A 52 21.07 2.25 -4.30
C ARG A 52 19.96 3.21 -4.72
N ALA A 53 20.31 4.39 -5.17
CA ALA A 53 19.33 5.39 -5.62
C ALA A 53 18.54 4.90 -6.85
N VAL A 54 19.18 4.23 -7.80
CA VAL A 54 18.50 3.67 -8.98
C VAL A 54 17.54 2.56 -8.56
N VAL A 55 17.96 1.67 -7.67
CA VAL A 55 17.11 0.58 -7.18
C VAL A 55 15.92 1.14 -6.42
N GLN A 56 16.15 2.12 -5.55
CA GLN A 56 15.05 2.74 -4.81
C GLN A 56 14.04 3.40 -5.76
N ALA A 57 14.52 4.13 -6.76
CA ALA A 57 13.65 4.76 -7.74
C ALA A 57 12.83 3.71 -8.51
N ALA A 58 13.43 2.58 -8.87
CA ALA A 58 12.74 1.49 -9.56
C ALA A 58 11.64 0.88 -8.69
N VAL A 59 11.93 0.63 -7.42
CA VAL A 59 10.95 0.08 -6.47
C VAL A 59 9.80 1.07 -6.28
N ASP A 60 10.11 2.35 -6.05
CA ASP A 60 9.09 3.39 -5.86
C ASP A 60 8.21 3.53 -7.11
N THR A 61 8.81 3.50 -8.29
CA THR A 61 8.06 3.59 -9.54
C THR A 61 7.13 2.40 -9.70
N ALA A 62 7.62 1.18 -9.43
CA ALA A 62 6.80 -0.02 -9.57
C ALA A 62 5.61 -0.01 -8.64
N LEU A 63 5.82 0.32 -7.36
CA LEU A 63 4.74 0.37 -6.38
C LEU A 63 3.75 1.49 -6.68
N HIS A 64 4.26 2.66 -7.05
CA HIS A 64 3.40 3.79 -7.43
C HIS A 64 2.52 3.44 -8.64
N ASN A 65 3.10 2.76 -9.64
CA ASN A 65 2.35 2.35 -10.83
C ASN A 65 1.26 1.35 -10.51
N VAL A 66 1.48 0.46 -9.54
CA VAL A 66 0.41 -0.45 -9.08
C VAL A 66 -0.75 0.36 -8.52
N LEU A 67 -0.46 1.41 -7.75
CA LEU A 67 -1.51 2.27 -7.18
C LEU A 67 -2.23 3.06 -8.28
N ASP A 68 -1.51 3.54 -9.30
CA ASP A 68 -2.13 4.19 -10.46
C ASP A 68 -3.11 3.24 -11.17
N MET A 69 -2.73 1.98 -11.32
CA MET A 69 -3.58 0.97 -11.92
C MET A 69 -4.85 0.74 -11.10
N LEU A 70 -4.71 0.66 -9.77
CA LEU A 70 -5.85 0.50 -8.87
C LEU A 70 -6.77 1.72 -8.88
N GLU A 71 -6.23 2.93 -9.13
CA GLU A 71 -7.03 4.15 -9.23
C GLU A 71 -7.68 4.33 -10.60
N GLY A 72 -7.41 3.41 -11.55
CA GLY A 72 -8.02 3.47 -12.87
C GLY A 72 -7.44 4.54 -13.77
N PHE A 73 -6.20 4.96 -13.56
CA PHE A 73 -5.53 5.96 -14.40
C PHE A 73 -5.27 5.45 -15.80
N TRP A 74 -5.19 4.14 -15.97
CA TRP A 74 -5.06 3.53 -17.27
C TRP A 74 -6.35 2.87 -17.66
N ARG A 75 -6.71 3.01 -18.94
CA ARG A 75 -7.83 2.28 -19.46
C ARG A 75 -7.44 0.82 -19.60
N LEU A 76 -8.26 -0.07 -19.06
CA LEU A 76 -7.99 -1.52 -19.06
C LEU A 76 -9.02 -2.23 -19.93
N PRO A 77 -8.90 -2.13 -21.28
CA PRO A 77 -9.88 -2.77 -22.15
C PRO A 77 -9.76 -4.29 -22.11
N SER A 78 -10.90 -4.94 -22.22
CA SER A 78 -10.99 -6.40 -22.32
C SER A 78 -11.93 -6.73 -23.48
N GLY A 79 -11.43 -6.53 -24.69
CA GLY A 79 -12.20 -6.64 -25.92
C GLY A 79 -12.94 -5.34 -26.26
N PRO A 80 -13.71 -5.32 -27.38
CA PRO A 80 -14.33 -4.10 -27.86
C PRO A 80 -15.53 -3.62 -27.01
N GLN A 81 -16.09 -4.51 -26.19
CA GLN A 81 -17.30 -4.20 -25.44
C GLN A 81 -17.09 -4.11 -23.92
N HIS A 82 -15.88 -4.39 -23.45
CA HIS A 82 -15.64 -4.52 -22.01
C HIS A 82 -14.39 -3.78 -21.59
N SER A 83 -14.39 -3.32 -20.33
CA SER A 83 -13.20 -2.81 -19.64
C SER A 83 -13.13 -3.47 -18.28
N LEU A 84 -11.92 -3.45 -17.70
CA LEU A 84 -11.69 -4.00 -16.37
C LEU A 84 -11.46 -2.88 -15.37
N GLU A 85 -11.86 -3.13 -14.13
CA GLU A 85 -11.58 -2.27 -13.00
C GLU A 85 -11.08 -3.14 -11.86
N TYR A 86 -10.01 -2.71 -11.20
CA TYR A 86 -9.52 -3.40 -10.02
C TYR A 86 -9.94 -2.62 -8.78
N VAL A 87 -10.41 -3.34 -7.78
CA VAL A 87 -10.89 -2.75 -6.53
C VAL A 87 -9.99 -3.23 -5.40
N LEU A 88 -9.50 -2.32 -4.59
CA LEU A 88 -8.75 -2.66 -3.38
C LEU A 88 -9.66 -2.51 -2.18
N GLN A 89 -9.88 -3.62 -1.47
CA GLN A 89 -10.71 -3.66 -0.29
C GLN A 89 -9.86 -4.14 0.89
N VAL A 90 -9.97 -3.43 2.01
CA VAL A 90 -9.37 -3.84 3.27
C VAL A 90 -10.46 -4.42 4.15
N ARG A 91 -10.26 -5.66 4.61
CA ARG A 91 -11.16 -6.34 5.53
C ARG A 91 -10.52 -6.44 6.89
N VAL A 92 -11.28 -6.09 7.91
CA VAL A 92 -10.83 -6.20 9.30
C VAL A 92 -11.45 -7.44 9.90
N ARG A 93 -10.62 -8.31 10.45
CA ARG A 93 -11.08 -9.53 11.13
C ARG A 93 -10.78 -9.39 12.61
N ASP A 94 -11.69 -9.92 13.42
CA ASP A 94 -11.44 -9.99 14.86
C ASP A 94 -10.55 -11.20 15.21
N ALA A 95 -10.31 -11.41 16.50
CA ALA A 95 -9.44 -12.50 16.96
C ALA A 95 -9.96 -13.89 16.58
N SER A 96 -11.26 -14.03 16.34
CA SER A 96 -11.85 -15.30 15.90
C SER A 96 -11.78 -15.53 14.39
N GLY A 97 -11.31 -14.52 13.64
CA GLY A 97 -11.24 -14.55 12.18
C GLY A 97 -12.52 -14.08 11.49
N THR A 98 -13.49 -13.58 12.24
CA THR A 98 -14.73 -13.04 11.67
C THR A 98 -14.49 -11.66 11.08
N ILE A 99 -15.00 -11.42 9.86
CA ILE A 99 -14.93 -10.10 9.24
C ILE A 99 -15.89 -9.18 9.96
N VAL A 100 -15.36 -8.16 10.61
CA VAL A 100 -16.15 -7.19 11.38
C VAL A 100 -16.34 -5.88 10.63
N GLU A 101 -15.54 -5.65 9.58
CA GLU A 101 -15.57 -4.41 8.81
C GLU A 101 -14.91 -4.62 7.45
N SER A 102 -15.37 -3.89 6.42
CA SER A 102 -14.74 -3.87 5.10
C SER A 102 -14.77 -2.44 4.58
N GLN A 103 -13.62 -1.99 4.03
CA GLN A 103 -13.50 -0.67 3.45
C GLN A 103 -12.88 -0.76 2.07
N GLU A 104 -13.56 -0.23 1.06
CA GLU A 104 -12.93 -0.03 -0.25
C GLU A 104 -12.09 1.23 -0.20
N ILE A 105 -10.81 1.13 -0.61
CA ILE A 105 -9.92 2.28 -0.61
C ILE A 105 -9.46 2.68 -2.02
N ALA A 106 -9.81 1.90 -3.03
CA ALA A 106 -9.58 2.21 -4.44
C ALA A 106 -10.63 1.49 -5.29
N PRO A 107 -11.01 2.03 -6.46
CA PRO A 107 -10.63 3.33 -7.01
C PRO A 107 -11.48 4.47 -6.48
N CYS A 108 -11.03 5.69 -6.70
CA CYS A 108 -11.82 6.92 -6.49
C CYS A 108 -12.31 7.18 -5.06
N LYS A 109 -11.72 6.52 -4.07
CA LYS A 109 -12.06 6.74 -2.66
C LYS A 109 -11.05 7.66 -1.99
N LEU A 110 -9.78 7.34 -2.16
CA LEU A 110 -8.65 8.05 -1.62
C LEU A 110 -7.60 8.11 -2.71
N ASP A 111 -6.80 9.14 -2.74
CA ASP A 111 -5.74 9.24 -3.75
C ASP A 111 -4.51 8.45 -3.27
N LEU A 112 -4.52 7.13 -3.51
CA LEU A 112 -3.43 6.26 -3.07
C LEU A 112 -2.09 6.62 -3.71
N PRO A 113 -2.00 6.99 -5.01
CA PRO A 113 -0.72 7.42 -5.58
C PRO A 113 -0.12 8.62 -4.87
N ILE A 114 -0.91 9.60 -4.49
CA ILE A 114 -0.43 10.73 -3.68
C ILE A 114 -0.07 10.24 -2.28
N GLY A 115 -0.90 9.39 -1.69
CA GLY A 115 -0.64 8.78 -0.38
C GLY A 115 0.70 8.05 -0.35
N TYR A 116 1.08 7.39 -1.44
CA TYR A 116 2.34 6.67 -1.53
C TYR A 116 3.53 7.53 -1.11
N TRP A 117 3.61 8.76 -1.62
CA TRP A 117 4.74 9.63 -1.31
C TRP A 117 4.73 10.13 0.12
N LYS A 118 3.55 10.33 0.70
CA LYS A 118 3.44 10.65 2.13
C LYS A 118 3.98 9.51 2.98
N TRP A 119 3.64 8.27 2.61
CA TRP A 119 4.11 7.10 3.34
C TRP A 119 5.59 6.83 3.13
N ALA A 120 6.05 6.89 1.88
CA ALA A 120 7.42 6.51 1.54
C ALA A 120 8.45 7.55 1.97
N ARG A 121 8.17 8.83 1.74
CA ARG A 121 9.11 9.91 2.05
C ARG A 121 8.91 10.48 3.43
N ASP A 122 7.67 10.83 3.76
CA ASP A 122 7.37 11.54 4.99
C ASP A 122 7.12 10.60 6.16
N ARG A 123 7.02 9.29 5.88
CA ARG A 123 6.74 8.26 6.89
C ARG A 123 5.45 8.58 7.66
N GLU A 124 4.51 9.22 6.97
CA GLU A 124 3.25 9.65 7.55
C GLU A 124 2.22 8.54 7.37
N PHE A 125 1.97 7.78 8.43
CA PHE A 125 1.04 6.66 8.41
C PHE A 125 -0.25 6.94 9.18
N ARG A 126 -0.30 8.11 9.80
CA ARG A 126 -1.51 8.56 10.47
C ARG A 126 -1.36 10.01 10.91
#